data_9621b7b94f3a8f714be7441ec64d4f20
#
_entry.id   9621b7b94f3a8f714be7441ec64d4f20
#
_cell.length_a   1.000
_cell.length_b   1.000
_cell.length_c   1.000
_cell.angle_alpha   90.00
_cell.angle_beta   90.00
_cell.angle_gamma   90.00
#
_symmetry.space_group_name_H-M   'P 1'
#
loop_
_entity.id
_entity.type
_entity.pdbx_description
1 polymer ?
#
loop_
_entity_poly.entity_id
_entity_poly.type
_entity_poly.pdbx_seq_one_letter_code
_entity_poly.pdbx_strand_id
1 'polypeptide(L)'
;MEKVIIGCEEWLSIKDLNIPIIKARVDSGAKTSSLHAYNINQFQENGKNYVRFDIHPIQNDRTTIQNCRGLVVDKRNVKSSSGNKEQRIVIKTPITLGGETWEIEVTLTNRDSMGYRMLIGRQAMTNRVLIDPDSSFCLGTVSIDEVKKHYSTVNIKFKKDGLRIILLASNPELYTNKRLMEVGKQRGHKIRFVDIKQCYMNITSASPEVYYRGGLLLTDVDAIIPRIRP
;
A
#
# COMPACT_ATOMS: atom_id res chain seq x y z
N MET A 1 -21.99 20.39 16.28
CA MET A 1 -21.81 19.83 14.95
C MET A 1 -22.96 18.88 14.66
N GLU A 2 -23.58 19.02 13.52
CA GLU A 2 -24.60 18.10 13.06
C GLU A 2 -23.95 16.75 12.75
N LYS A 3 -24.60 15.64 13.15
CA LYS A 3 -24.06 14.31 12.89
C LYS A 3 -24.44 13.85 11.51
N VAL A 4 -23.48 13.26 10.80
CA VAL A 4 -23.71 12.70 9.46
C VAL A 4 -24.40 11.34 9.59
N ILE A 5 -25.44 11.09 8.80
CA ILE A 5 -26.06 9.76 8.71
C ILE A 5 -25.26 8.89 7.77
N ILE A 6 -24.88 7.70 8.24
CA ILE A 6 -24.14 6.69 7.45
C ILE A 6 -24.88 5.37 7.48
N GLY A 7 -24.73 4.57 6.43
CA GLY A 7 -25.28 3.22 6.37
C GLY A 7 -24.38 2.18 7.06
N CYS A 8 -24.71 0.91 6.87
CA CYS A 8 -23.89 -0.20 7.35
C CYS A 8 -22.59 -0.41 6.52
N GLU A 9 -22.50 0.22 5.35
CA GLU A 9 -21.34 0.29 4.48
C GLU A 9 -21.20 1.68 3.91
N GLU A 10 -19.95 2.18 3.79
CA GLU A 10 -19.68 3.48 3.20
C GLU A 10 -18.37 3.48 2.42
N TRP A 11 -18.24 4.44 1.49
CA TRP A 11 -16.99 4.77 0.84
C TRP A 11 -16.27 5.87 1.61
N LEU A 12 -14.97 5.72 1.80
CA LEU A 12 -14.13 6.74 2.43
C LEU A 12 -12.76 6.82 1.75
N SER A 13 -12.01 7.88 2.06
CA SER A 13 -10.61 8.01 1.64
C SER A 13 -9.67 8.14 2.83
N ILE A 14 -8.41 7.70 2.65
CA ILE A 14 -7.30 7.86 3.59
C ILE A 14 -6.11 8.41 2.82
N LYS A 15 -6.13 9.72 2.58
CA LYS A 15 -5.18 10.38 1.66
C LYS A 15 -3.73 10.22 2.08
N ASP A 16 -3.45 10.27 3.39
CA ASP A 16 -2.09 10.12 3.93
C ASP A 16 -1.51 8.72 3.71
N LEU A 17 -2.35 7.73 3.46
CA LEU A 17 -1.96 6.38 3.08
C LEU A 17 -2.00 6.13 1.57
N ASN A 18 -2.25 7.17 0.76
CA ASN A 18 -2.48 7.07 -0.68
C ASN A 18 -3.65 6.13 -1.04
N ILE A 19 -4.69 6.11 -0.20
CA ILE A 19 -5.93 5.38 -0.43
C ILE A 19 -7.00 6.38 -0.84
N PRO A 20 -7.20 6.61 -2.15
CA PRO A 20 -8.13 7.60 -2.67
C PRO A 20 -9.59 7.23 -2.37
N ILE A 21 -9.90 5.94 -2.35
CA ILE A 21 -11.23 5.41 -2.06
C ILE A 21 -11.14 3.97 -1.59
N ILE A 22 -11.86 3.63 -0.54
CA ILE A 22 -11.97 2.26 -0.03
C ILE A 22 -13.36 2.02 0.55
N LYS A 23 -13.91 0.84 0.30
CA LYS A 23 -15.17 0.41 0.91
C LYS A 23 -14.93 -0.07 2.34
N ALA A 24 -15.67 0.49 3.28
CA ALA A 24 -15.59 0.15 4.69
C ALA A 24 -16.93 -0.37 5.23
N ARG A 25 -16.86 -1.37 6.10
CA ARG A 25 -18.00 -1.81 6.90
C ARG A 25 -18.06 -1.01 8.20
N VAL A 26 -19.22 -0.50 8.53
CA VAL A 26 -19.48 0.15 9.80
C VAL A 26 -19.65 -0.95 10.86
N ASP A 27 -18.81 -0.95 11.88
CA ASP A 27 -18.78 -1.97 12.94
C ASP A 27 -18.86 -1.31 14.32
N SER A 28 -20.09 -1.15 14.82
CA SER A 28 -20.35 -0.62 16.17
C SER A 28 -19.89 -1.58 17.29
N GLY A 29 -19.66 -2.85 16.98
CA GLY A 29 -19.11 -3.86 17.90
C GLY A 29 -17.61 -3.69 18.15
N ALA A 30 -16.85 -3.24 17.15
CA ALA A 30 -15.43 -3.01 17.26
C ALA A 30 -15.11 -1.67 17.93
N LYS A 31 -14.16 -1.65 18.88
CA LYS A 31 -13.72 -0.41 19.52
C LYS A 31 -12.91 0.46 18.55
N THR A 32 -11.91 -0.10 17.92
CA THR A 32 -10.96 0.60 17.03
C THR A 32 -11.16 0.13 15.59
N SER A 33 -10.99 1.02 14.64
CA SER A 33 -11.03 0.71 13.21
C SER A 33 -9.94 -0.28 12.83
N SER A 34 -10.13 -0.99 11.72
CA SER A 34 -9.18 -2.00 11.22
C SER A 34 -9.03 -1.90 9.72
N LEU A 35 -7.79 -1.90 9.24
CA LEU A 35 -7.43 -1.85 7.83
C LEU A 35 -6.70 -3.12 7.44
N HIS A 36 -7.05 -3.67 6.28
CA HIS A 36 -6.28 -4.75 5.66
C HIS A 36 -4.84 -4.31 5.44
N ALA A 37 -3.90 -5.14 5.86
CA ALA A 37 -2.48 -4.92 5.66
C ALA A 37 -1.71 -6.23 5.61
N TYR A 38 -0.71 -6.31 4.74
CA TYR A 38 0.26 -7.39 4.64
C TYR A 38 1.64 -6.80 4.30
N ASN A 39 2.70 -7.59 4.27
CA ASN A 39 4.08 -7.12 4.09
C ASN A 39 4.45 -5.98 5.05
N ILE A 40 4.08 -6.16 6.33
CA ILE A 40 4.20 -5.12 7.35
C ILE A 40 5.65 -5.04 7.85
N ASN A 41 6.31 -3.90 7.59
CA ASN A 41 7.68 -3.61 8.00
C ASN A 41 7.75 -2.34 8.84
N GLN A 42 8.24 -2.45 10.08
CA GLN A 42 8.45 -1.31 10.97
C GLN A 42 9.87 -0.75 10.79
N PHE A 43 10.00 0.55 10.87
CA PHE A 43 11.28 1.26 10.79
C PHE A 43 11.24 2.56 11.59
N GLN A 44 12.42 3.09 11.90
CA GLN A 44 12.53 4.40 12.54
C GLN A 44 13.04 5.44 11.56
N GLU A 45 12.49 6.65 11.65
CA GLU A 45 12.93 7.80 10.88
C GLU A 45 12.74 9.07 11.72
N ASN A 46 13.78 9.86 11.88
CA ASN A 46 13.79 11.10 12.68
C ASN A 46 13.24 10.88 14.12
N GLY A 47 13.61 9.78 14.76
CA GLY A 47 13.20 9.44 16.13
C GLY A 47 11.74 8.98 16.28
N LYS A 48 11.00 8.83 15.18
CA LYS A 48 9.61 8.34 15.17
C LYS A 48 9.53 6.94 14.58
N ASN A 49 8.59 6.15 15.09
CA ASN A 49 8.32 4.80 14.57
C ASN A 49 7.31 4.87 13.42
N TYR A 50 7.66 4.32 12.30
CA TYR A 50 6.80 4.18 11.13
C TYR A 50 6.60 2.72 10.75
N VAL A 51 5.59 2.48 9.97
CA VAL A 51 5.32 1.20 9.33
C VAL A 51 5.08 1.39 7.85
N ARG A 52 5.70 0.53 7.02
CA ARG A 52 5.33 0.33 5.61
C ARG A 52 4.54 -0.95 5.51
N PHE A 53 3.54 -0.96 4.68
CA PHE A 53 2.68 -2.12 4.44
C PHE A 53 1.99 -1.99 3.09
N ASP A 54 1.51 -3.12 2.60
CA ASP A 54 0.74 -3.20 1.38
C ASP A 54 -0.72 -3.50 1.70
N ILE A 55 -1.63 -3.04 0.85
CA ILE A 55 -3.04 -3.39 0.90
C ILE A 55 -3.54 -3.82 -0.47
N HIS A 56 -4.59 -4.64 -0.48
CA HIS A 56 -5.47 -4.83 -1.63
C HIS A 56 -6.73 -3.98 -1.40
N PRO A 57 -6.81 -2.76 -1.96
CA PRO A 57 -7.87 -1.81 -1.61
C PRO A 57 -9.24 -2.19 -2.17
N ILE A 58 -9.26 -2.97 -3.25
CA ILE A 58 -10.49 -3.39 -3.94
C ILE A 58 -10.91 -4.78 -3.45
N GLN A 59 -12.19 -4.93 -3.14
CA GLN A 59 -12.72 -6.21 -2.71
C GLN A 59 -12.69 -7.23 -3.85
N ASN A 60 -12.32 -8.48 -3.50
CA ASN A 60 -12.17 -9.59 -4.44
C ASN A 60 -11.11 -9.37 -5.54
N ASP A 61 -10.30 -8.30 -5.43
CA ASP A 61 -9.16 -8.03 -6.29
C ASP A 61 -7.87 -8.09 -5.46
N ARG A 62 -6.93 -8.95 -5.87
CA ARG A 62 -5.59 -9.07 -5.29
C ARG A 62 -4.50 -8.61 -6.25
N THR A 63 -4.88 -8.08 -7.41
CA THR A 63 -3.95 -7.58 -8.41
C THR A 63 -3.62 -6.10 -8.21
N THR A 64 -4.58 -5.35 -7.71
CA THR A 64 -4.39 -3.94 -7.34
C THR A 64 -3.71 -3.85 -5.98
N ILE A 65 -2.48 -3.40 -5.94
CA ILE A 65 -1.68 -3.25 -4.72
C ILE A 65 -1.42 -1.78 -4.48
N GLN A 66 -1.69 -1.33 -3.25
CA GLN A 66 -1.35 0.01 -2.80
C GLN A 66 -0.31 -0.07 -1.68
N ASN A 67 0.84 0.58 -1.88
CA ASN A 67 1.86 0.72 -0.86
C ASN A 67 1.51 1.89 0.07
N CYS A 68 1.55 1.63 1.36
CA CYS A 68 1.17 2.57 2.40
C CYS A 68 2.31 2.79 3.39
N ARG A 69 2.33 3.98 4.00
CA ARG A 69 3.22 4.32 5.10
C ARG A 69 2.42 5.05 6.17
N GLY A 70 2.54 4.60 7.43
CA GLY A 70 1.83 5.21 8.55
C GLY A 70 2.72 5.46 9.75
N LEU A 71 2.37 6.46 10.58
CA LEU A 71 3.00 6.70 11.88
C LEU A 71 2.46 5.71 12.89
N VAL A 72 3.34 4.92 13.52
CA VAL A 72 2.97 3.98 14.58
C VAL A 72 2.78 4.74 15.88
N VAL A 73 1.59 4.59 16.46
CA VAL A 73 1.25 5.24 17.75
C VAL A 73 1.13 4.23 18.90
N ASP A 74 0.85 2.94 18.58
CA ASP A 74 0.66 1.92 19.60
C ASP A 74 0.82 0.50 19.03
N LYS A 75 0.87 -0.49 19.93
CA LYS A 75 0.71 -1.92 19.64
C LYS A 75 -0.30 -2.50 20.62
N ARG A 76 -1.38 -3.05 20.13
CA ARG A 76 -2.49 -3.57 20.95
C ARG A 76 -2.75 -5.05 20.72
N ASN A 77 -3.06 -5.73 21.81
CA ASN A 77 -3.64 -7.07 21.72
C ASN A 77 -5.12 -6.95 21.39
N VAL A 78 -5.51 -7.40 20.22
CA VAL A 78 -6.91 -7.40 19.75
C VAL A 78 -7.41 -8.84 19.77
N LYS A 79 -8.58 -9.05 20.36
CA LYS A 79 -9.29 -10.33 20.30
C LYS A 79 -10.15 -10.32 19.04
N SER A 80 -9.92 -11.27 18.14
CA SER A 80 -10.74 -11.44 16.93
C SER A 80 -12.14 -11.96 17.30
N SER A 81 -13.10 -11.85 16.38
CA SER A 81 -14.43 -12.46 16.52
C SER A 81 -14.38 -13.99 16.72
N SER A 82 -13.32 -14.64 16.22
CA SER A 82 -13.03 -16.07 16.43
C SER A 82 -12.35 -16.38 17.77
N GLY A 83 -12.12 -15.36 18.63
CA GLY A 83 -11.54 -15.53 19.97
C GLY A 83 -10.01 -15.49 20.02
N ASN A 84 -9.31 -15.52 18.91
CA ASN A 84 -7.85 -15.46 18.87
C ASN A 84 -7.34 -14.07 19.26
N LYS A 85 -6.29 -14.03 20.10
CA LYS A 85 -5.59 -12.80 20.45
C LYS A 85 -4.43 -12.60 19.47
N GLU A 86 -4.35 -11.42 18.88
CA GLU A 86 -3.30 -11.01 17.95
C GLU A 86 -2.77 -9.64 18.36
N GLN A 87 -1.45 -9.48 18.41
CA GLN A 87 -0.84 -8.17 18.60
C GLN A 87 -0.85 -7.41 17.27
N ARG A 88 -1.51 -6.26 17.23
CA ARG A 88 -1.63 -5.42 16.04
C ARG A 88 -0.94 -4.09 16.21
N ILE A 89 -0.30 -3.63 15.15
CA ILE A 89 0.22 -2.27 15.06
C ILE A 89 -0.97 -1.32 14.91
N VAL A 90 -0.92 -0.20 15.62
CA VAL A 90 -1.89 0.89 15.51
C VAL A 90 -1.20 2.08 14.87
N ILE A 91 -1.79 2.58 13.81
CA ILE A 91 -1.42 3.83 13.16
C ILE A 91 -2.48 4.91 13.42
N LYS A 92 -2.07 6.17 13.35
CA LYS A 92 -2.96 7.31 13.39
C LYS A 92 -2.97 7.99 12.03
N THR A 93 -4.16 8.23 11.48
CA THR A 93 -4.32 8.76 10.12
C THR A 93 -5.66 9.49 9.98
N PRO A 94 -5.73 10.59 9.19
CA PRO A 94 -6.99 11.20 8.83
C PRO A 94 -7.77 10.34 7.84
N ILE A 95 -9.06 10.22 8.04
CA ILE A 95 -10.03 9.70 7.06
C ILE A 95 -10.92 10.84 6.58
N THR A 96 -11.41 10.72 5.34
CA THR A 96 -12.48 11.58 4.82
C THR A 96 -13.71 10.73 4.55
N LEU A 97 -14.83 11.08 5.18
CA LEU A 97 -16.12 10.42 5.06
C LEU A 97 -17.22 11.48 4.95
N GLY A 98 -18.05 11.44 3.91
CA GLY A 98 -19.10 12.43 3.69
C GLY A 98 -18.64 13.87 3.55
N GLY A 99 -17.41 14.09 3.04
CA GLY A 99 -16.80 15.42 2.92
C GLY A 99 -16.09 15.91 4.18
N GLU A 100 -16.34 15.31 5.34
CA GLU A 100 -15.69 15.62 6.61
C GLU A 100 -14.39 14.84 6.79
N THR A 101 -13.35 15.49 7.34
CA THR A 101 -12.04 14.86 7.57
C THR A 101 -11.67 14.93 9.05
N TRP A 102 -11.27 13.79 9.63
CA TRP A 102 -10.78 13.72 11.01
C TRP A 102 -9.81 12.57 11.23
N GLU A 103 -8.99 12.69 12.26
CA GLU A 103 -8.02 11.66 12.62
C GLU A 103 -8.68 10.51 13.37
N ILE A 104 -8.26 9.29 13.00
CA ILE A 104 -8.65 8.06 13.67
C ILE A 104 -7.45 7.17 13.97
N GLU A 105 -7.60 6.27 14.92
CA GLU A 105 -6.68 5.15 15.12
C GLU A 105 -7.15 3.94 14.32
N VAL A 106 -6.20 3.29 13.63
CA VAL A 106 -6.48 2.12 12.79
C VAL A 106 -5.51 1.00 13.13
N THR A 107 -6.02 -0.18 13.42
CA THR A 107 -5.22 -1.40 13.58
C THR A 107 -4.94 -2.03 12.22
N LEU A 108 -3.72 -2.51 12.01
CA LEU A 108 -3.29 -3.21 10.81
C LEU A 108 -3.41 -4.72 11.02
N THR A 109 -4.09 -5.42 10.12
CA THR A 109 -4.21 -6.88 10.15
C THR A 109 -4.53 -7.44 8.78
N ASN A 110 -4.17 -8.70 8.52
CA ASN A 110 -4.53 -9.34 7.26
C ASN A 110 -6.04 -9.66 7.24
N ARG A 111 -6.73 -9.11 6.24
CA ARG A 111 -8.17 -9.27 6.01
C ARG A 111 -8.49 -9.82 4.62
N ASP A 112 -7.54 -10.45 3.97
CA ASP A 112 -7.71 -10.97 2.58
C ASP A 112 -8.85 -11.96 2.42
N SER A 113 -9.13 -12.74 3.45
CA SER A 113 -10.24 -13.71 3.48
C SER A 113 -11.58 -13.10 3.92
N MET A 114 -11.59 -11.81 4.29
CA MET A 114 -12.79 -11.15 4.80
C MET A 114 -13.49 -10.32 3.71
N GLY A 115 -14.80 -10.14 3.82
CA GLY A 115 -15.61 -9.40 2.87
C GLY A 115 -15.28 -7.90 2.77
N TYR A 116 -14.62 -7.32 3.77
CA TYR A 116 -14.27 -5.89 3.79
C TYR A 116 -12.80 -5.67 4.11
N ARG A 117 -12.16 -4.81 3.32
CA ARG A 117 -10.76 -4.42 3.52
C ARG A 117 -10.60 -3.42 4.67
N MET A 118 -11.67 -2.74 5.04
CA MET A 118 -11.70 -1.80 6.15
C MET A 118 -12.94 -1.96 7.01
N LEU A 119 -12.77 -1.78 8.32
CA LEU A 119 -13.83 -1.59 9.30
C LEU A 119 -13.71 -0.22 9.96
N ILE A 120 -14.83 0.48 10.14
CA ILE A 120 -14.93 1.72 10.93
C ILE A 120 -15.44 1.34 12.30
N GLY A 121 -14.58 1.47 13.32
CA GLY A 121 -14.93 1.16 14.71
C GLY A 121 -15.56 2.34 15.46
N ARG A 122 -16.13 2.06 16.64
CA ARG A 122 -16.85 3.06 17.46
C ARG A 122 -16.08 4.34 17.72
N GLN A 123 -14.77 4.24 18.04
CA GLN A 123 -13.96 5.42 18.35
C GLN A 123 -13.89 6.41 17.19
N ALA A 124 -13.86 5.93 15.95
CA ALA A 124 -13.86 6.78 14.77
C ALA A 124 -15.22 7.48 14.54
N MET A 125 -16.31 6.91 15.06
CA MET A 125 -17.69 7.37 14.84
C MET A 125 -18.23 8.25 15.97
N THR A 126 -17.63 8.20 17.17
CA THR A 126 -18.13 8.88 18.37
C THR A 126 -18.33 10.37 18.13
N ASN A 127 -19.51 10.87 18.42
CA ASN A 127 -19.95 12.27 18.27
C ASN A 127 -19.95 12.82 16.83
N ARG A 128 -19.78 11.97 15.81
CA ARG A 128 -19.67 12.40 14.39
C ARG A 128 -20.80 11.86 13.52
N VAL A 129 -21.24 10.63 13.77
CA VAL A 129 -22.19 9.97 12.88
C VAL A 129 -23.39 9.39 13.63
N LEU A 130 -24.47 9.18 12.88
CA LEU A 130 -25.60 8.32 13.22
C LEU A 130 -25.60 7.16 12.23
N ILE A 131 -25.87 5.95 12.70
CA ILE A 131 -25.88 4.75 11.84
C ILE A 131 -27.32 4.40 11.54
N ASP A 132 -27.64 4.32 10.24
CA ASP A 132 -28.86 3.71 9.74
C ASP A 132 -28.51 2.24 9.36
N PRO A 133 -28.96 1.25 10.13
CA PRO A 133 -28.60 -0.14 9.91
C PRO A 133 -29.27 -0.76 8.68
N ASP A 134 -30.35 -0.19 8.19
CA ASP A 134 -31.10 -0.68 7.04
C ASP A 134 -30.56 -0.14 5.70
N SER A 135 -29.72 0.88 5.77
CA SER A 135 -29.16 1.55 4.60
C SER A 135 -27.69 1.20 4.35
N SER A 136 -27.25 1.36 3.12
CA SER A 136 -25.85 1.28 2.68
C SER A 136 -25.55 2.46 1.78
N PHE A 137 -24.34 2.99 1.88
CA PHE A 137 -23.86 4.09 1.02
C PHE A 137 -24.76 5.35 1.08
N CYS A 138 -25.16 5.75 2.28
CA CYS A 138 -25.94 6.98 2.50
C CYS A 138 -25.23 8.23 1.99
N LEU A 139 -23.90 8.18 1.90
CA LEU A 139 -23.05 9.28 1.43
C LEU A 139 -22.74 9.21 -0.07
N GLY A 140 -23.37 8.28 -0.78
CA GLY A 140 -23.22 8.08 -2.21
C GLY A 140 -22.54 6.79 -2.59
N THR A 141 -22.81 6.35 -3.81
CA THR A 141 -22.26 5.12 -4.39
C THR A 141 -21.16 5.45 -5.38
N VAL A 142 -20.17 4.56 -5.48
CA VAL A 142 -19.09 4.62 -6.47
C VAL A 142 -19.05 3.30 -7.22
N SER A 143 -19.00 3.37 -8.56
CA SER A 143 -18.90 2.18 -9.39
C SER A 143 -17.52 1.52 -9.25
N ILE A 144 -17.44 0.19 -9.46
CA ILE A 144 -16.17 -0.52 -9.37
C ILE A 144 -15.15 -0.03 -10.41
N ASP A 145 -15.63 0.43 -11.57
CA ASP A 145 -14.77 0.96 -12.62
C ASP A 145 -14.17 2.32 -12.23
N GLU A 146 -14.94 3.17 -11.57
CA GLU A 146 -14.42 4.41 -10.98
C GLU A 146 -13.41 4.12 -9.88
N VAL A 147 -13.68 3.16 -9.00
CA VAL A 147 -12.71 2.73 -7.98
C VAL A 147 -11.41 2.27 -8.65
N LYS A 148 -11.47 1.40 -9.64
CA LYS A 148 -10.30 0.94 -10.40
C LYS A 148 -9.56 2.10 -11.06
N LYS A 149 -10.27 3.07 -11.63
CA LYS A 149 -9.69 4.26 -12.24
C LYS A 149 -8.90 5.09 -11.23
N HIS A 150 -9.41 5.26 -10.01
CA HIS A 150 -8.70 5.94 -8.94
C HIS A 150 -7.36 5.27 -8.60
N TYR A 151 -7.30 3.93 -8.59
CA TYR A 151 -6.06 3.19 -8.35
C TYR A 151 -5.19 3.06 -9.60
N SER A 152 -5.74 3.09 -10.81
CA SER A 152 -4.98 3.13 -12.06
C SER A 152 -4.25 4.46 -12.25
N THR A 153 -4.79 5.54 -11.70
CA THR A 153 -4.20 6.88 -11.71
C THR A 153 -3.23 7.12 -10.54
N VAL A 154 -3.27 6.28 -9.49
CA VAL A 154 -2.22 6.23 -8.44
C VAL A 154 -1.05 5.38 -8.92
N ASN A 155 -0.49 5.80 -9.85
CA ASN A 155 0.38 5.33 -10.73
C ASN A 155 1.78 5.62 -10.52
N ILE A 156 2.44 5.14 -11.19
CA ILE A 156 3.69 5.53 -11.75
C ILE A 156 3.55 7.01 -12.15
N LYS A 157 3.79 7.94 -11.23
CA LYS A 157 4.43 9.19 -11.65
C LYS A 157 5.73 8.76 -12.29
N PHE A 158 5.69 8.43 -13.59
CA PHE A 158 6.90 8.41 -14.38
C PHE A 158 7.58 9.74 -14.08
N LYS A 159 8.74 9.67 -13.39
CA LYS A 159 9.58 10.84 -13.26
C LYS A 159 9.69 11.39 -14.67
N LYS A 160 9.47 12.68 -14.83
CA LYS A 160 9.57 13.39 -16.12
C LYS A 160 10.87 13.07 -16.88
N ASP A 161 11.86 12.55 -16.16
CA ASP A 161 13.21 12.17 -16.63
C ASP A 161 13.38 10.66 -16.95
N GLY A 162 12.28 9.88 -17.04
CA GLY A 162 12.35 8.43 -17.28
C GLY A 162 12.77 7.62 -16.06
N LEU A 163 12.60 6.28 -16.14
CA LEU A 163 13.01 5.34 -15.09
C LEU A 163 14.48 4.96 -15.24
N ARG A 164 15.14 4.69 -14.12
CA ARG A 164 16.47 4.06 -14.07
C ARG A 164 16.27 2.55 -13.96
N ILE A 165 16.47 1.85 -15.06
CA ILE A 165 16.18 0.43 -15.21
C ILE A 165 17.48 -0.36 -15.30
N ILE A 166 17.57 -1.47 -14.58
CA ILE A 166 18.61 -2.46 -14.76
C ILE A 166 18.05 -3.63 -15.58
N LEU A 167 18.68 -3.93 -16.71
CA LEU A 167 18.52 -5.20 -17.41
C LEU A 167 19.54 -6.19 -16.86
N LEU A 168 19.08 -7.11 -16.01
CA LEU A 168 19.91 -8.12 -15.35
C LEU A 168 19.94 -9.40 -16.20
N ALA A 169 21.05 -9.66 -16.87
CA ALA A 169 21.18 -10.82 -17.76
C ALA A 169 22.64 -11.25 -17.87
N SER A 170 22.91 -12.40 -18.49
CA SER A 170 24.28 -12.94 -18.67
C SER A 170 24.93 -12.60 -20.01
N ASN A 171 24.15 -12.22 -21.04
CA ASN A 171 24.67 -11.93 -22.36
C ASN A 171 24.02 -10.68 -22.96
N PRO A 172 24.79 -9.58 -23.13
CA PRO A 172 24.29 -8.32 -23.70
C PRO A 172 23.98 -8.43 -25.21
N GLU A 173 24.63 -9.36 -25.92
CA GLU A 173 24.53 -9.48 -27.37
C GLU A 173 23.27 -10.15 -27.89
N LEU A 174 22.48 -10.80 -26.99
CA LEU A 174 21.21 -11.39 -27.37
C LEU A 174 20.27 -10.33 -27.95
N TYR A 175 19.65 -10.64 -29.08
CA TYR A 175 18.74 -9.76 -29.79
C TYR A 175 17.67 -9.17 -28.85
N THR A 176 17.05 -10.02 -28.01
CA THR A 176 16.02 -9.58 -27.06
C THR A 176 16.53 -8.59 -26.02
N ASN A 177 17.78 -8.73 -25.57
CA ASN A 177 18.39 -7.82 -24.59
C ASN A 177 18.76 -6.48 -25.28
N LYS A 178 19.33 -6.53 -26.48
CA LYS A 178 19.56 -5.32 -27.29
C LYS A 178 18.27 -4.57 -27.56
N ARG A 179 17.22 -5.29 -27.95
CA ARG A 179 15.92 -4.68 -28.24
C ARG A 179 15.28 -4.03 -27.02
N LEU A 180 15.35 -4.68 -25.84
CA LEU A 180 14.88 -4.10 -24.59
C LEU A 180 15.62 -2.81 -24.22
N MET A 181 16.93 -2.78 -24.37
CA MET A 181 17.73 -1.59 -24.10
C MET A 181 17.41 -0.45 -25.09
N GLU A 182 17.25 -0.76 -26.36
CA GLU A 182 16.88 0.20 -27.39
C GLU A 182 15.51 0.82 -27.14
N VAL A 183 14.47 -0.02 -26.95
CA VAL A 183 13.09 0.43 -26.69
C VAL A 183 13.02 1.21 -25.37
N GLY A 184 13.76 0.79 -24.34
CA GLY A 184 13.80 1.52 -23.09
C GLY A 184 14.35 2.93 -23.27
N LYS A 185 15.44 3.08 -24.03
CA LYS A 185 16.01 4.41 -24.36
C LYS A 185 15.06 5.25 -25.21
N GLN A 186 14.42 4.65 -26.24
CA GLN A 186 13.44 5.33 -27.09
C GLN A 186 12.24 5.88 -26.29
N ARG A 187 11.88 5.20 -25.20
CA ARG A 187 10.81 5.63 -24.27
C ARG A 187 11.29 6.60 -23.18
N GLY A 188 12.53 7.09 -23.27
CA GLY A 188 13.08 8.06 -22.34
C GLY A 188 13.58 7.47 -21.01
N HIS A 189 13.75 6.13 -20.92
CA HIS A 189 14.27 5.49 -19.71
C HIS A 189 15.81 5.41 -19.74
N LYS A 190 16.44 5.52 -18.57
CA LYS A 190 17.87 5.25 -18.37
C LYS A 190 18.04 3.77 -18.08
N ILE A 191 18.25 2.97 -19.14
CA ILE A 191 18.43 1.52 -19.01
C ILE A 191 19.91 1.15 -19.06
N ARG A 192 20.34 0.33 -18.09
CA ARG A 192 21.73 -0.17 -17.97
C ARG A 192 21.72 -1.69 -17.94
N PHE A 193 22.59 -2.30 -18.75
CA PHE A 193 22.86 -3.73 -18.68
C PHE A 193 23.77 -4.04 -17.48
N VAL A 194 23.42 -5.07 -16.75
CA VAL A 194 24.20 -5.60 -15.62
C VAL A 194 24.33 -7.10 -15.80
N ASP A 195 25.57 -7.58 -15.89
CA ASP A 195 25.86 -9.00 -15.97
C ASP A 195 25.68 -9.64 -14.59
N ILE A 196 24.74 -10.56 -14.48
CA ILE A 196 24.43 -11.22 -13.20
C ILE A 196 25.64 -11.96 -12.61
N LYS A 197 26.54 -12.48 -13.45
CA LYS A 197 27.73 -13.21 -13.02
C LYS A 197 28.76 -12.32 -12.32
N GLN A 198 28.60 -11.00 -12.44
CA GLN A 198 29.49 -10.00 -11.85
C GLN A 198 28.84 -9.24 -10.70
N CYS A 199 27.66 -9.69 -10.28
CA CYS A 199 26.96 -9.17 -9.10
C CYS A 199 27.32 -9.99 -7.88
N TYR A 200 27.49 -9.33 -6.75
CA TYR A 200 27.53 -9.95 -5.44
C TYR A 200 26.74 -9.15 -4.43
N MET A 201 26.27 -9.83 -3.40
CA MET A 201 25.41 -9.25 -2.38
C MET A 201 26.17 -9.19 -1.07
N ASN A 202 26.17 -8.05 -0.43
CA ASN A 202 26.63 -7.88 0.93
C ASN A 202 25.39 -7.82 1.84
N ILE A 203 25.22 -8.84 2.68
CA ILE A 203 24.09 -8.93 3.59
C ILE A 203 24.57 -8.49 4.97
N THR A 204 24.27 -7.25 5.31
CA THR A 204 24.45 -6.74 6.66
C THR A 204 23.10 -6.74 7.39
N SER A 205 23.15 -6.72 8.74
CA SER A 205 21.93 -6.73 9.57
C SER A 205 20.99 -5.54 9.35
N ALA A 206 21.45 -4.49 8.69
CA ALA A 206 20.69 -3.24 8.51
C ALA A 206 20.03 -3.12 7.10
N SER A 207 20.72 -3.54 6.05
CA SER A 207 20.18 -3.50 4.67
C SER A 207 21.01 -4.40 3.74
N PRO A 208 20.38 -5.18 2.85
CA PRO A 208 21.10 -5.88 1.80
C PRO A 208 21.57 -4.87 0.73
N GLU A 209 22.83 -4.96 0.37
CA GLU A 209 23.45 -4.13 -0.68
C GLU A 209 23.88 -5.01 -1.85
N VAL A 210 23.63 -4.57 -3.07
CA VAL A 210 24.06 -5.27 -4.29
C VAL A 210 25.17 -4.49 -4.96
N TYR A 211 26.29 -5.16 -5.16
CA TYR A 211 27.48 -4.61 -5.82
C TYR A 211 27.69 -5.22 -7.20
N TYR A 212 28.29 -4.46 -8.10
CA TYR A 212 28.65 -4.85 -9.46
C TYR A 212 30.10 -4.53 -9.76
N ARG A 213 30.82 -5.45 -10.42
CA ARG A 213 32.20 -5.26 -10.90
C ARG A 213 33.15 -4.64 -9.88
N GLY A 214 33.44 -5.39 -8.82
CA GLY A 214 34.52 -5.01 -7.89
C GLY A 214 34.24 -3.82 -6.97
N GLY A 215 32.98 -3.48 -6.72
CA GLY A 215 32.63 -2.52 -5.66
C GLY A 215 31.67 -1.41 -6.06
N LEU A 216 31.12 -1.42 -7.27
CA LEU A 216 30.10 -0.45 -7.65
C LEU A 216 28.76 -0.81 -6.99
N LEU A 217 28.35 -0.07 -5.98
CA LEU A 217 27.05 -0.22 -5.35
C LEU A 217 25.92 0.13 -6.31
N LEU A 218 24.96 -0.78 -6.49
CA LEU A 218 23.78 -0.55 -7.32
C LEU A 218 22.71 0.21 -6.54
N THR A 219 22.81 1.54 -6.56
CA THR A 219 21.84 2.45 -5.95
C THR A 219 20.93 3.07 -6.99
N ASP A 220 19.88 3.70 -6.51
CA ASP A 220 19.00 4.53 -7.34
C ASP A 220 18.37 3.78 -8.54
N VAL A 221 17.93 2.57 -8.33
CA VAL A 221 17.27 1.73 -9.32
C VAL A 221 15.76 1.80 -9.12
N ASP A 222 15.03 2.19 -10.17
CA ASP A 222 13.57 2.28 -10.13
C ASP A 222 12.91 0.94 -10.53
N ALA A 223 13.60 0.13 -11.40
CA ALA A 223 13.13 -1.20 -11.80
C ALA A 223 14.27 -2.13 -12.22
N ILE A 224 14.05 -3.44 -12.07
CA ILE A 224 14.95 -4.48 -12.57
C ILE A 224 14.18 -5.41 -13.51
N ILE A 225 14.72 -5.66 -14.71
CA ILE A 225 14.20 -6.65 -15.65
C ILE A 225 15.13 -7.87 -15.61
N PRO A 226 14.77 -8.94 -14.91
CA PRO A 226 15.58 -10.15 -14.88
C PRO A 226 15.38 -10.96 -16.18
N ARG A 227 16.48 -11.30 -16.83
CA ARG A 227 16.52 -12.18 -18.02
C ARG A 227 17.49 -13.32 -17.76
N ILE A 228 17.26 -14.00 -16.65
CA ILE A 228 18.05 -15.16 -16.21
C ILE A 228 17.40 -16.39 -16.82
N ARG A 229 18.16 -17.15 -17.57
CA ARG A 229 17.77 -18.51 -17.98
C ARG A 229 18.37 -19.50 -16.98
N PRO A 230 17.62 -20.58 -16.66
CA PRO A 230 18.22 -21.67 -15.90
C PRO A 230 19.41 -22.31 -16.61
#